data_237f47fbba716337abf46d7438ea94b8
#
_entry.id   237f47fbba716337abf46d7438ea94b8
#
_cell.length_a   1.000
_cell.length_b   1.000
_cell.length_c   1.000
_cell.angle_alpha   90.00
_cell.angle_beta   90.00
_cell.angle_gamma   90.00
#
_symmetry.space_group_name_H-M   'P 1'
#
loop_
_entity.id
_entity.type
_entity.pdbx_description
1 polymer ?
#
loop_
_entity_poly.entity_id
_entity_poly.type
_entity_poly.pdbx_seq_one_letter_code
_entity_poly.pdbx_strand_id
1 'polypeptide(L)' 'EPTGALDYATGKQILALLQDQSRKNGMTVVIITHNSALTAMADRVIGIRNGTVAYARLNEHVMPVEEIEW' A
#
# COMPACT_ATOMS: atom_id res chain seq x y z
N GLU A 1 -0.89 -10.26 1.24
CA GLU A 1 -1.72 -9.32 2.04
C GLU A 1 -1.13 -9.18 3.43
N PRO A 2 -0.34 -8.12 3.71
CA PRO A 2 0.35 -8.03 5.00
C PRO A 2 -0.58 -7.86 6.20
N THR A 3 -1.82 -7.42 5.98
CA THR A 3 -2.75 -7.15 7.07
C THR A 3 -3.91 -8.14 7.14
N GLY A 4 -3.89 -9.19 6.33
CA GLY A 4 -5.05 -10.07 6.18
C GLY A 4 -5.49 -10.79 7.45
N ALA A 5 -4.55 -11.12 8.34
CA ALA A 5 -4.85 -11.82 9.58
C ALA A 5 -4.77 -10.93 10.81
N LEU A 6 -4.59 -9.62 10.64
CA LEU A 6 -4.42 -8.67 11.73
C LEU A 6 -5.70 -7.86 11.96
N ASP A 7 -5.90 -7.36 13.19
CA ASP A 7 -6.98 -6.42 13.42
C ASP A 7 -6.64 -5.08 12.74
N TYR A 8 -7.65 -4.22 12.62
CA TYR A 8 -7.52 -2.97 11.89
C TYR A 8 -6.40 -2.07 12.44
N ALA A 9 -6.36 -1.89 13.75
CA ALA A 9 -5.39 -0.98 14.36
C ALA A 9 -3.95 -1.48 14.19
N THR A 10 -3.72 -2.77 14.40
CA THR A 10 -2.41 -3.39 14.23
C THR A 10 -1.98 -3.36 12.76
N GLY A 11 -2.90 -3.69 11.86
CA GLY A 11 -2.63 -3.64 10.42
C GLY A 11 -2.24 -2.25 9.97
N LYS A 12 -2.92 -1.22 10.48
CA LYS A 12 -2.62 0.16 10.15
C LYS A 12 -1.23 0.57 10.62
N GLN A 13 -0.83 0.13 11.81
CA GLN A 13 0.51 0.40 12.34
C GLN A 13 1.59 -0.25 11.48
N ILE A 14 1.38 -1.48 11.04
CA ILE A 14 2.33 -2.19 10.18
C ILE A 14 2.49 -1.46 8.85
N LEU A 15 1.39 -1.07 8.22
CA LEU A 15 1.45 -0.34 6.95
C LEU A 15 2.11 1.03 7.10
N ALA A 16 1.84 1.72 8.20
CA ALA A 16 2.48 3.00 8.47
C ALA A 16 4.00 2.85 8.63
N LEU A 17 4.43 1.78 9.30
CA LEU A 17 5.85 1.46 9.44
C LEU A 17 6.50 1.20 8.10
N LEU A 18 5.86 0.40 7.24
CA LEU A 18 6.38 0.09 5.92
C LEU A 18 6.50 1.35 5.06
N GLN A 19 5.50 2.21 5.10
CA GLN A 19 5.52 3.47 4.35
C GLN A 19 6.66 4.37 4.84
N ASP A 20 6.84 4.45 6.17
CA ASP A 20 7.88 5.26 6.78
C ASP A 20 9.28 4.77 6.41
N GLN A 21 9.49 3.45 6.44
CA GLN A 21 10.78 2.85 6.06
C GLN A 21 11.12 3.11 4.60
N SER A 22 10.13 3.04 3.73
CA SER A 22 10.32 3.35 2.31
C SER A 22 10.81 4.78 2.12
N ARG A 23 10.23 5.72 2.83
CA ARG A 23 10.58 7.14 2.68
C ARG A 23 11.92 7.50 3.31
N LYS A 24 12.15 7.04 4.54
CA LYS A 24 13.34 7.44 5.30
C LYS A 24 14.59 6.72 4.87
N ASN A 25 14.48 5.46 4.50
CA ASN A 25 15.64 4.61 4.20
C ASN A 25 15.79 4.32 2.72
N GLY A 26 14.93 4.88 1.87
CA GLY A 26 14.99 4.64 0.44
C GLY A 26 14.71 3.20 0.04
N MET A 27 14.00 2.45 0.89
CA MET A 27 13.68 1.06 0.63
C MET A 27 12.53 0.95 -0.35
N THR A 28 12.62 -0.03 -1.24
CA THR A 28 11.49 -0.39 -2.10
C THR A 28 10.62 -1.39 -1.36
N VAL A 29 9.36 -1.06 -1.17
CA VAL A 29 8.38 -1.92 -0.50
C VAL A 29 7.29 -2.29 -1.49
N VAL A 30 7.03 -3.58 -1.64
CA VAL A 30 5.97 -4.09 -2.51
C VAL A 30 4.89 -4.69 -1.63
N ILE A 31 3.67 -4.19 -1.77
CA ILE A 31 2.51 -4.68 -1.00
C ILE A 31 1.50 -5.27 -1.98
N ILE A 32 1.09 -6.50 -1.72
CA ILE A 32 0.06 -7.18 -2.50
C ILE A 32 -1.24 -7.15 -1.69
N THR A 33 -2.28 -6.57 -2.27
CA THR A 33 -3.56 -6.45 -1.59
C THR A 33 -4.70 -6.43 -2.60
N HIS A 34 -5.87 -6.87 -2.18
CA HIS A 34 -7.11 -6.71 -2.93
C HIS A 34 -7.95 -5.54 -2.41
N ASN A 35 -7.44 -4.81 -1.43
CA ASN A 35 -8.14 -3.65 -0.87
C ASN A 35 -7.74 -2.38 -1.62
N SER A 36 -8.66 -1.90 -2.47
CA SER A 36 -8.37 -0.73 -3.31
C SER A 36 -8.14 0.55 -2.52
N ALA A 37 -8.66 0.65 -1.29
CA ALA A 37 -8.43 1.83 -0.46
C ALA A 37 -6.95 2.01 -0.14
N LEU A 38 -6.19 0.92 -0.02
CA LEU A 38 -4.76 0.98 0.29
C LEU A 38 -3.91 1.50 -0.85
N THR A 39 -4.44 1.55 -2.07
CA THR A 39 -3.66 2.06 -3.21
C THR A 39 -3.25 3.51 -3.02
N ALA A 40 -3.98 4.27 -2.19
CA ALA A 40 -3.68 5.68 -1.95
C ALA A 40 -2.34 5.90 -1.23
N MET A 41 -1.83 4.89 -0.51
CA MET A 41 -0.56 4.99 0.21
C MET A 41 0.66 4.73 -0.67
N ALA A 42 0.48 4.18 -1.86
CA ALA A 42 1.58 3.74 -2.70
C ALA A 42 2.07 4.85 -3.62
N ASP A 43 3.37 4.83 -3.94
CA ASP A 43 3.91 5.70 -4.97
C ASP A 43 3.47 5.23 -6.36
N ARG A 44 3.42 3.91 -6.55
CA ARG A 44 3.02 3.30 -7.81
C ARG A 44 2.02 2.18 -7.54
N VAL A 45 0.99 2.12 -8.35
CA VAL A 45 -0.04 1.07 -8.27
C VAL A 45 0.00 0.25 -9.55
N ILE A 46 0.09 -1.07 -9.39
CA ILE A 46 0.06 -2.01 -10.51
C ILE A 46 -1.14 -2.92 -10.32
N GLY A 47 -2.06 -2.86 -11.25
CA GLY A 47 -3.24 -3.72 -11.22
C GLY A 47 -3.01 -4.98 -12.04
N ILE A 48 -3.29 -6.14 -11.45
CA ILE A 48 -3.11 -7.44 -12.10
C ILE A 48 -4.48 -8.05 -12.36
N ARG A 49 -4.66 -8.58 -13.55
CA ARG A 49 -5.88 -9.32 -13.92
C ARG A 49 -5.50 -10.46 -14.85
N ASN A 50 -5.98 -11.66 -14.53
CA ASN A 50 -5.74 -12.86 -15.35
C ASN A 50 -4.26 -13.10 -15.61
N GLY A 51 -3.41 -12.86 -14.59
CA GLY A 51 -1.98 -13.11 -14.68
C GLY A 51 -1.18 -12.09 -15.48
N THR A 52 -1.81 -10.99 -15.89
CA THR A 52 -1.14 -9.93 -16.64
C THR A 52 -1.38 -8.56 -16.01
N VAL A 53 -0.54 -7.60 -16.36
CA VAL A 53 -0.71 -6.23 -15.89
C VAL A 53 -1.88 -5.59 -16.63
N ALA A 54 -2.94 -5.25 -15.89
CA ALA A 54 -4.11 -4.59 -16.45
C ALA A 54 -3.91 -3.08 -16.53
N TYR A 55 -3.22 -2.50 -15.54
CA TYR A 55 -2.89 -1.08 -15.54
C TYR A 55 -1.70 -0.82 -14.61
N ALA A 56 -1.05 0.32 -14.83
CA ALA A 56 -0.01 0.82 -13.94
C ALA A 56 -0.13 2.34 -13.89
N ARG A 57 -0.02 2.91 -12.70
CA ARG A 57 -0.11 4.36 -12.56
C ARG A 57 0.75 4.84 -11.40
N LEU A 58 1.15 6.11 -11.45
CA LEU A 58 1.83 6.79 -10.35
C LEU A 58 0.82 7.63 -9.59
N ASN A 59 0.92 7.64 -8.27
CA ASN A 59 0.12 8.54 -7.44
C ASN A 59 0.87 9.87 -7.30
N GLU A 60 0.24 10.95 -7.71
CA GLU A 60 0.85 12.29 -7.57
C GLU A 60 0.87 12.75 -6.12
N HIS A 61 -0.12 12.32 -5.34
CA HIS A 61 -0.25 12.70 -3.93
C HIS A 61 -0.42 11.44 -3.10
N VAL A 62 0.70 10.94 -2.57
CA VAL A 62 0.69 9.75 -1.73
C VAL A 62 0.09 10.10 -0.37
N MET A 63 -0.91 9.34 0.05
CA MET A 63 -1.60 9.58 1.31
C MET A 63 -0.93 8.83 2.45
N PRO A 64 -0.68 9.48 3.60
CA PRO A 64 -0.21 8.77 4.79
C PRO A 64 -1.23 7.70 5.21
N VAL A 65 -0.72 6.55 5.65
CA VAL A 65 -1.59 5.43 6.02
C VAL A 65 -2.58 5.82 7.10
N GLU A 66 -2.19 6.70 8.01
CA GLU A 66 -3.04 7.16 9.12
C GLU A 66 -4.30 7.86 8.64
N GLU A 67 -4.30 8.38 7.42
CA GLU A 67 -5.44 9.11 6.86
C GLU A 67 -6.33 8.25 5.98
N ILE A 68 -5.94 7.00 5.74
CA ILE A 68 -6.71 6.10 4.89
C ILE A 68 -7.75 5.36 5.73
N GLU A 69 -8.99 5.36 5.26
CA GLU A 69 -10.06 4.56 5.85
C GLU A 69 -10.23 3.28 5.03
N TRP A 70 -10.02 2.14 5.68
CA TRP A 70 -10.08 0.81 5.03
C TRP A 70 -10.50 -0.32 6.01
#